data_b932ab842a58ad8a721d682bba57771f
#
_entry.id   b932ab842a58ad8a721d682bba57771f
#
_cell.length_a   1.000
_cell.length_b   1.000
_cell.length_c   1.000
_cell.angle_alpha   90.00
_cell.angle_beta   90.00
_cell.angle_gamma   90.00
#
_symmetry.space_group_name_H-M   'P 1'
#
loop_
_entity.id
_entity.type
_entity.pdbx_description
1 polymer ?
#
loop_
_entity_poly.entity_id
_entity_poly.type
_entity_poly.pdbx_seq_one_letter_code
_entity_poly.pdbx_strand_id
1 'polypeptide(L)' 'MNIVFKSGDYVSVPMSENLFWNRVGWLRHAMLTAEDFEFRLLYFHKLQELMRFVP' A
#
# COMPACT_ATOMS: atom_id res chain seq x y z
N MET A 1 -0.29 -14.96 -1.59
CA MET A 1 0.41 -13.95 -2.41
C MET A 1 1.55 -13.33 -1.61
N ASN A 2 2.72 -13.24 -2.20
CA ASN A 2 3.88 -12.62 -1.55
C ASN A 2 4.10 -11.23 -2.12
N ILE A 3 4.22 -10.24 -1.24
CA ILE A 3 4.45 -8.86 -1.63
C ILE A 3 5.87 -8.46 -1.21
N VAL A 4 6.63 -7.92 -2.15
CA VAL A 4 7.98 -7.40 -1.91
C VAL A 4 7.98 -5.91 -2.20
N PHE A 5 8.27 -5.10 -1.18
CA PHE A 5 8.37 -3.66 -1.34
C PHE A 5 9.77 -3.25 -1.77
N LYS A 6 9.86 -2.34 -2.76
CA LYS A 6 11.13 -1.90 -3.32
C LYS A 6 11.89 -0.88 -2.49
N SER A 7 11.29 -0.31 -1.49
CA SER A 7 11.86 0.81 -0.72
C SER A 7 12.84 0.38 0.38
N GLY A 8 13.60 -0.67 0.14
CA GLY A 8 14.62 -1.14 1.09
C GLY A 8 14.10 -2.06 2.18
N ASP A 9 12.81 -2.06 2.39
CA ASP A 9 12.18 -2.98 3.33
C ASP A 9 11.72 -4.22 2.57
N TYR A 10 12.63 -5.16 2.44
CA TYR A 10 12.30 -6.46 1.87
C TYR A 10 11.49 -7.26 2.87
N VAL A 11 10.20 -7.00 2.92
CA VAL A 11 9.31 -7.87 3.66
C VAL A 11 8.51 -8.67 2.66
N SER A 12 8.94 -9.90 2.43
CA SER A 12 8.13 -10.86 1.70
C SER A 12 7.08 -11.40 2.67
N VAL A 13 5.90 -10.81 2.66
CA VAL A 13 4.80 -11.24 3.53
C VAL A 13 3.77 -11.95 2.69
N PRO A 14 3.46 -13.23 3.01
CA PRO A 14 2.31 -13.88 2.39
C PRO A 14 1.04 -13.12 2.79
N MET A 15 0.27 -12.70 1.81
CA MET A 15 -0.93 -11.90 2.05
C MET A 15 -2.11 -12.53 1.33
N SER A 16 -3.21 -12.74 2.05
CA SER A 16 -4.45 -13.19 1.43
C SER A 16 -5.05 -12.08 0.56
N GLU A 17 -5.88 -12.47 -0.40
CA GLU A 17 -6.57 -11.50 -1.26
C GLU A 17 -7.40 -10.51 -0.44
N ASN A 18 -8.12 -11.00 0.56
CA ASN A 18 -8.92 -10.13 1.43
C ASN A 18 -8.05 -9.11 2.18
N LEU A 19 -6.91 -9.55 2.70
CA LEU A 19 -5.99 -8.67 3.39
C LEU A 19 -5.40 -7.64 2.42
N PHE A 20 -5.11 -8.04 1.20
CA PHE A 20 -4.63 -7.14 0.15
C PHE A 20 -5.61 -5.99 -0.08
N TRP A 21 -6.88 -6.31 -0.32
CA TRP A 21 -7.90 -5.29 -0.58
C TRP A 21 -8.20 -4.44 0.65
N ASN A 22 -8.10 -4.98 1.85
CA ASN A 22 -8.19 -4.21 3.08
C ASN A 22 -7.07 -3.19 3.19
N ARG A 23 -5.85 -3.58 2.82
CA ARG A 23 -4.70 -2.68 2.79
C ARG A 23 -4.88 -1.55 1.78
N VAL A 24 -5.36 -1.88 0.59
CA VAL A 24 -5.65 -0.90 -0.45
C VAL A 24 -6.68 0.12 0.06
N GLY A 25 -7.75 -0.37 0.65
CA GLY A 25 -8.78 0.49 1.23
C GLY A 25 -8.25 1.40 2.33
N TRP A 26 -7.40 0.88 3.20
CA TRP A 26 -6.78 1.63 4.28
C TRP A 26 -5.88 2.75 3.76
N LEU A 27 -5.00 2.43 2.81
CA LEU A 27 -4.08 3.41 2.22
C LEU A 27 -4.85 4.49 1.47
N ARG A 28 -5.89 4.10 0.75
CA ARG A 28 -6.76 5.05 0.05
C ARG A 28 -7.43 6.00 1.04
N HIS A 29 -7.99 5.47 2.11
CA HIS A 29 -8.63 6.27 3.15
C HIS A 29 -7.63 7.23 3.80
N ALA A 30 -6.45 6.74 4.17
CA ALA A 30 -5.39 7.55 4.75
C ALA A 30 -4.97 8.68 3.80
N MET A 31 -4.83 8.38 2.52
CA MET A 31 -4.49 9.37 1.49
C MET A 31 -5.54 10.47 1.41
N LEU A 32 -6.82 10.10 1.41
CA LEU A 32 -7.92 11.05 1.28
C LEU A 32 -8.13 11.91 2.53
N THR A 33 -7.77 11.39 3.71
CA THR A 33 -7.94 12.09 4.98
C THR A 33 -6.67 12.78 5.46
N ALA A 34 -5.55 12.60 4.81
CA ALA A 34 -4.31 13.25 5.18
C ALA A 34 -4.39 14.75 4.94
N GLU A 35 -4.03 15.54 5.94
CA GLU A 35 -4.05 17.01 5.83
C GLU A 35 -2.81 17.52 5.12
N ASP A 36 -1.65 16.90 5.36
CA ASP A 36 -0.38 17.27 4.74
C ASP A 36 -0.21 16.67 3.37
N PHE A 37 0.17 17.51 2.41
CA PHE A 37 0.44 17.06 1.05
C PHE A 37 1.53 16.00 0.98
N GLU A 38 2.57 16.13 1.81
CA GLU A 38 3.67 15.17 1.86
C GLU A 38 3.19 13.78 2.26
N PHE A 39 2.29 13.69 3.25
CA PHE A 39 1.71 12.42 3.66
C PHE A 39 0.79 11.85 2.58
N ARG A 40 0.04 12.69 1.90
CA ARG A 40 -0.78 12.24 0.77
C ARG A 40 0.08 11.60 -0.31
N LEU A 41 1.20 12.24 -0.63
CA LEU A 41 2.12 11.74 -1.64
C LEU A 41 2.75 10.43 -1.21
N LEU A 42 3.13 10.31 0.06
CA LEU A 42 3.69 9.09 0.63
C LEU A 42 2.71 7.92 0.51
N TYR A 43 1.46 8.14 0.92
CA TYR A 43 0.41 7.12 0.83
C TYR A 43 0.10 6.75 -0.61
N PHE A 44 0.10 7.72 -1.49
CA PHE A 44 -0.11 7.50 -2.92
C PHE A 44 0.97 6.59 -3.50
N HIS A 45 2.24 6.83 -3.18
CA HIS A 45 3.34 5.99 -3.63
C HIS A 45 3.24 4.57 -3.07
N LYS A 46 2.90 4.43 -1.81
CA LYS A 46 2.70 3.12 -1.20
C LYS A 46 1.54 2.37 -1.83
N LEU A 47 0.47 3.08 -2.16
CA LEU A 47 -0.68 2.49 -2.84
C LEU A 47 -0.30 2.02 -4.24
N GLN A 48 0.46 2.80 -4.99
CA GLN A 48 0.94 2.40 -6.31
C GLN A 48 1.82 1.16 -6.26
N GLU A 49 2.72 1.08 -5.30
CA GLU A 49 3.56 -0.11 -5.10
C GLU A 49 2.70 -1.34 -4.81
N LEU A 50 1.73 -1.19 -3.93
CA LEU A 50 0.84 -2.29 -3.57
C LEU A 50 0.01 -2.76 -4.77
N MET A 51 -0.48 -1.82 -5.58
CA MET A 51 -1.30 -2.14 -6.74
C MET A 51 -0.56 -2.91 -7.84
N ARG A 52 0.77 -2.94 -7.79
CA ARG A 52 1.56 -3.78 -8.71
C ARG A 52 1.37 -5.26 -8.45
N PHE A 53 0.91 -5.61 -7.26
CA PHE A 53 0.72 -7.00 -6.83
C PHE A 53 -0.76 -7.39 -6.81
N VAL A 54 -1.58 -6.74 -7.60
CA VAL A 54 -3.02 -7.08 -7.70
C VAL A 54 -3.16 -8.56 -8.07
N PRO A 55 -3.87 -9.33 -7.25
CA PRO A 55 -4.07 -10.76 -7.51
C PRO A 55 -4.94 -11.04 -8.74
#